data_7dd36d0b5d7d56c7e4747674e4521893
#
_entry.id   7dd36d0b5d7d56c7e4747674e4521893
#
_cell.length_a   1.000
_cell.length_b   1.000
_cell.length_c   1.000
_cell.angle_alpha   90.00
_cell.angle_beta   90.00
_cell.angle_gamma   90.00
#
_symmetry.space_group_name_H-M   'P 1'
#
loop_
_entity.id
_entity.type
_entity.pdbx_description
1 polymer ?
#
loop_
_entity_poly.entity_id
_entity_poly.type
_entity_poly.pdbx_seq_one_letter_code
_entity_poly.pdbx_strand_id
1 'polypeptide(L)'
;MTVTQEPLALMGVPGSPYTRKMLSLLRYRRIPYRLLPGGRHCATSDERRFPARPQPKVPLLPTFYLKDENGVEQAVCDSTPLIRRFEEQFQGRSVIPTNPGLAFINYLVEDYADEWLTKAMFHYRWSYAPDIQKASQMLPRWNNNTASEAEITEKSKAISTLQISRLSYVGSNKLTRATIEDSFTRFLKLLDKHLNLNSFLLGNRPSSGDFAIYGQLTAMALFDPTPAQIIIQTAPRV
;
A
#
# COMPACT_ATOMS: atom_id res chain seq x y z
N MET A 1 12.46 -33.08 -7.39
CA MET A 1 13.28 -32.09 -6.66
C MET A 1 12.54 -30.79 -6.70
N THR A 2 11.98 -30.35 -5.60
CA THR A 2 11.37 -29.04 -5.47
C THR A 2 12.49 -28.01 -5.49
N VAL A 3 12.63 -27.28 -6.60
CA VAL A 3 13.51 -26.11 -6.65
C VAL A 3 12.96 -25.13 -5.60
N THR A 4 13.65 -24.99 -4.49
CA THR A 4 13.32 -23.99 -3.48
C THR A 4 13.58 -22.63 -4.10
N GLN A 5 12.51 -21.98 -4.53
CA GLN A 5 12.58 -20.64 -5.12
C GLN A 5 13.07 -19.68 -4.05
N GLU A 6 14.09 -18.87 -4.36
CA GLU A 6 14.60 -17.85 -3.44
C GLU A 6 13.46 -16.86 -3.07
N PRO A 7 13.31 -16.52 -1.78
CA PRO A 7 12.31 -15.54 -1.36
C PRO A 7 12.52 -14.19 -2.05
N LEU A 8 11.45 -13.60 -2.55
CA LEU A 8 11.48 -12.24 -3.10
C LEU A 8 11.88 -11.24 -2.01
N ALA A 9 12.88 -10.43 -2.25
CA ALA A 9 13.23 -9.35 -1.34
C ALA A 9 12.44 -8.09 -1.69
N LEU A 10 11.78 -7.48 -0.70
CA LEU A 10 11.10 -6.20 -0.89
C LEU A 10 11.29 -5.28 0.32
N MET A 11 11.49 -4.02 0.05
CA MET A 11 11.49 -2.96 1.05
C MET A 11 10.11 -2.30 1.12
N GLY A 12 9.60 -2.10 2.33
CA GLY A 12 8.31 -1.50 2.54
C GLY A 12 8.05 -1.12 3.98
N VAL A 13 7.02 -0.31 4.20
CA VAL A 13 6.61 0.16 5.55
C VAL A 13 5.12 -0.09 5.80
N PRO A 14 4.70 -0.34 7.06
CA PRO A 14 3.30 -0.64 7.39
C PRO A 14 2.30 0.46 7.02
N GLY A 15 2.73 1.71 6.95
CA GLY A 15 1.87 2.85 6.59
C GLY A 15 1.68 3.05 5.09
N SER A 16 2.40 2.30 4.25
CA SER A 16 2.21 2.35 2.80
C SER A 16 1.08 1.41 2.38
N PRO A 17 0.00 1.92 1.76
CA PRO A 17 -1.08 1.09 1.26
C PRO A 17 -0.60 0.08 0.21
N TYR A 18 0.30 0.47 -0.67
CA TYR A 18 0.86 -0.41 -1.70
C TYR A 18 1.77 -1.50 -1.11
N THR A 19 2.48 -1.22 0.00
CA THR A 19 3.18 -2.27 0.75
C THR A 19 2.17 -3.29 1.30
N ARG A 20 1.05 -2.85 1.87
CA ARG A 20 -0.03 -3.72 2.36
C ARG A 20 -0.67 -4.54 1.24
N LYS A 21 -0.97 -3.91 0.09
CA LYS A 21 -1.47 -4.56 -1.12
C LYS A 21 -0.56 -5.73 -1.52
N MET A 22 0.73 -5.47 -1.70
CA MET A 22 1.66 -6.49 -2.18
C MET A 22 1.93 -7.59 -1.14
N LEU A 23 2.06 -7.26 0.14
CA LEU A 23 2.25 -8.27 1.19
C LEU A 23 1.05 -9.22 1.31
N SER A 24 -0.17 -8.70 1.25
CA SER A 24 -1.38 -9.53 1.31
C SER A 24 -1.49 -10.45 0.09
N LEU A 25 -1.18 -9.94 -1.09
CA LEU A 25 -1.15 -10.72 -2.33
C LEU A 25 -0.10 -11.84 -2.28
N LEU A 26 1.14 -11.55 -1.87
CA LEU A 26 2.20 -12.56 -1.75
C LEU A 26 1.81 -13.66 -0.77
N ARG A 27 1.21 -13.30 0.38
CA ARG A 27 0.69 -14.26 1.37
C ARG A 27 -0.41 -15.14 0.80
N TYR A 28 -1.40 -14.54 0.14
CA TYR A 28 -2.48 -15.29 -0.49
C TYR A 28 -1.95 -16.26 -1.54
N ARG A 29 -1.07 -15.80 -2.42
CA ARG A 29 -0.46 -16.62 -3.48
C ARG A 29 0.60 -17.62 -2.96
N ARG A 30 0.96 -17.54 -1.68
CA ARG A 30 2.03 -18.33 -1.05
C ARG A 30 3.39 -18.15 -1.73
N ILE A 31 3.65 -16.95 -2.22
CA ILE A 31 4.95 -16.59 -2.81
C ILE A 31 5.90 -16.25 -1.64
N PRO A 32 7.03 -16.97 -1.51
CA PRO A 32 7.99 -16.68 -0.46
C PRO A 32 8.58 -15.28 -0.60
N TYR A 33 8.65 -14.54 0.49
CA TYR A 33 9.23 -13.20 0.49
C TYR A 33 10.01 -12.90 1.77
N ARG A 34 10.92 -11.93 1.67
CA ARG A 34 11.64 -11.31 2.78
C ARG A 34 11.31 -9.82 2.80
N LEU A 35 10.60 -9.37 3.84
CA LEU A 35 10.36 -7.96 4.05
C LEU A 35 11.61 -7.33 4.70
N LEU A 36 12.17 -6.34 4.01
CA LEU A 36 13.25 -5.51 4.51
C LEU A 36 12.59 -4.28 5.14
N PRO A 37 12.70 -4.09 6.47
CA PRO A 37 12.10 -2.95 7.12
C PRO A 37 12.80 -1.66 6.66
N GLY A 38 12.00 -0.60 6.53
CA GLY A 38 12.50 0.71 6.21
C GLY A 38 11.90 1.33 4.96
N GLY A 39 12.16 2.59 4.82
CA GLY A 39 11.91 3.39 3.64
C GLY A 39 13.24 3.88 3.08
N ARG A 40 13.16 4.83 2.14
CA ARG A 40 14.29 5.44 1.42
C ARG A 40 15.45 5.92 2.28
N HIS A 41 15.19 6.25 3.53
CA HIS A 41 16.15 6.80 4.47
C HIS A 41 16.42 5.86 5.64
N CYS A 42 16.16 4.58 5.46
CA CYS A 42 16.61 3.58 6.41
C CYS A 42 18.11 3.33 6.23
N ALA A 43 18.88 4.40 6.35
CA ALA A 43 20.28 4.34 6.71
C ALA A 43 20.34 3.91 8.18
N THR A 44 20.02 2.66 8.41
CA THR A 44 20.25 2.07 9.72
C THR A 44 21.73 1.75 9.85
N SER A 45 22.19 1.64 11.07
CA SER A 45 23.48 1.02 11.44
C SER A 45 23.78 -0.31 10.72
N ASP A 46 22.81 -0.85 10.02
CA ASP A 46 22.87 -2.08 9.21
C ASP A 46 23.42 -1.85 7.79
N GLU A 47 23.56 -0.63 7.29
CA GLU A 47 24.26 -0.38 6.02
C GLU A 47 25.69 -0.95 6.01
N ARG A 48 26.30 -1.11 7.18
CA ARG A 48 27.61 -1.77 7.34
C ARG A 48 27.52 -3.29 7.27
N ARG A 49 26.33 -3.88 7.42
CA ARG A 49 26.11 -5.33 7.41
C ARG A 49 25.56 -5.88 6.12
N PHE A 50 24.89 -5.04 5.32
CA PHE A 50 24.30 -5.44 4.07
C PHE A 50 24.86 -4.63 2.92
N PRO A 51 25.15 -5.25 1.77
CA PRO A 51 25.59 -4.53 0.59
C PRO A 51 24.53 -3.50 0.18
N ALA A 52 24.98 -2.34 -0.29
CA ALA A 52 24.10 -1.31 -0.85
C ALA A 52 23.27 -1.89 -1.98
N ARG A 53 21.93 -1.76 -1.87
CA ARG A 53 21.02 -2.24 -2.90
C ARG A 53 20.78 -1.19 -3.97
N PRO A 54 20.46 -1.61 -5.21
CA PRO A 54 20.12 -0.66 -6.26
C PRO A 54 18.95 0.23 -5.84
N GLN A 55 18.95 1.47 -6.33
CA GLN A 55 17.86 2.42 -6.08
C GLN A 55 16.89 2.43 -7.26
N PRO A 56 15.56 2.48 -7.02
CA PRO A 56 14.60 2.59 -8.10
C PRO A 56 14.64 3.98 -8.73
N LYS A 57 14.31 4.09 -10.02
CA LYS A 57 14.22 5.37 -10.74
C LYS A 57 13.27 6.36 -10.03
N VAL A 58 12.12 5.85 -9.58
CA VAL A 58 11.17 6.59 -8.76
C VAL A 58 11.06 5.86 -7.43
N PRO A 59 11.31 6.55 -6.31
CA PRO A 59 11.39 5.90 -5.02
C PRO A 59 10.00 5.70 -4.39
N LEU A 60 9.32 4.69 -4.85
CA LEU A 60 8.03 4.26 -4.37
C LEU A 60 8.16 3.01 -3.48
N LEU A 61 7.21 2.82 -2.59
CA LEU A 61 7.10 1.64 -1.74
C LEU A 61 5.84 0.83 -2.11
N PRO A 62 5.96 -0.50 -2.13
CA PRO A 62 7.17 -1.29 -1.90
C PRO A 62 8.13 -1.25 -3.10
N THR A 63 9.43 -1.36 -2.80
CA THR A 63 10.46 -1.60 -3.80
C THR A 63 10.87 -3.06 -3.75
N PHE A 64 10.74 -3.80 -4.84
CA PHE A 64 11.20 -5.17 -4.99
C PHE A 64 12.61 -5.21 -5.56
N TYR A 65 13.40 -6.16 -5.10
CA TYR A 65 14.74 -6.43 -5.60
C TYR A 65 14.71 -7.73 -6.39
N LEU A 66 14.71 -7.61 -7.71
CA LEU A 66 14.52 -8.72 -8.63
C LEU A 66 15.76 -8.86 -9.55
N LYS A 67 16.17 -10.09 -9.80
CA LYS A 67 17.25 -10.36 -10.76
C LYS A 67 16.73 -10.18 -12.19
N ASP A 68 17.54 -9.53 -13.02
CA ASP A 68 17.32 -9.46 -14.46
C ASP A 68 17.83 -10.73 -15.16
N GLU A 69 17.80 -10.77 -16.49
CA GLU A 69 18.24 -11.91 -17.31
C GLU A 69 19.72 -12.26 -17.14
N ASN A 70 20.54 -11.28 -16.73
CA ASN A 70 21.95 -11.45 -16.45
C ASN A 70 22.27 -11.79 -14.99
N GLY A 71 21.21 -11.97 -14.16
CA GLY A 71 21.35 -12.23 -12.74
C GLY A 71 21.66 -10.99 -11.89
N VAL A 72 21.66 -9.80 -12.48
CA VAL A 72 21.94 -8.52 -11.77
C VAL A 72 20.69 -8.07 -11.04
N GLU A 73 20.83 -7.73 -9.76
CA GLU A 73 19.71 -7.25 -8.93
C GLU A 73 19.28 -5.85 -9.37
N GLN A 74 17.98 -5.70 -9.65
CA GLN A 74 17.33 -4.46 -10.05
C GLN A 74 16.29 -4.05 -9.01
N ALA A 75 16.18 -2.76 -8.73
CA ALA A 75 15.12 -2.21 -7.89
C ALA A 75 13.89 -1.88 -8.75
N VAL A 76 12.79 -2.58 -8.48
CA VAL A 76 11.54 -2.45 -9.24
C VAL A 76 10.41 -2.05 -8.30
N CYS A 77 9.64 -1.05 -8.66
CA CYS A 77 8.43 -0.62 -7.97
C CYS A 77 7.26 -0.56 -8.95
N ASP A 78 6.09 -0.16 -8.45
CA ASP A 78 4.78 -0.21 -9.08
C ASP A 78 4.11 -1.58 -8.96
N SER A 79 2.99 -1.58 -8.22
CA SER A 79 2.31 -2.82 -7.82
C SER A 79 1.61 -3.51 -8.99
N THR A 80 0.98 -2.77 -9.88
CA THR A 80 0.17 -3.36 -10.96
C THR A 80 1.02 -4.12 -11.99
N PRO A 81 2.10 -3.58 -12.57
CA PRO A 81 2.99 -4.36 -13.43
C PRO A 81 3.65 -5.54 -12.69
N LEU A 82 4.00 -5.36 -11.41
CA LEU A 82 4.57 -6.43 -10.60
C LEU A 82 3.60 -7.59 -10.40
N ILE A 83 2.31 -7.31 -10.18
CA ILE A 83 1.29 -8.37 -10.09
C ILE A 83 1.22 -9.17 -11.40
N ARG A 84 1.21 -8.50 -12.57
CA ARG A 84 1.21 -9.19 -13.88
C ARG A 84 2.44 -10.06 -14.04
N ARG A 85 3.63 -9.53 -13.73
CA ARG A 85 4.88 -10.31 -13.75
C ARG A 85 4.82 -11.53 -12.83
N PHE A 86 4.25 -11.38 -11.62
CA PHE A 86 4.13 -12.51 -10.70
C PHE A 86 3.07 -13.53 -11.13
N GLU A 87 2.04 -13.14 -11.87
CA GLU A 87 1.10 -14.08 -12.49
C GLU A 87 1.81 -15.00 -13.49
N GLU A 88 2.77 -14.49 -14.25
CA GLU A 88 3.56 -15.26 -15.20
C GLU A 88 4.63 -16.15 -14.53
N GLN A 89 5.28 -15.61 -13.48
CA GLN A 89 6.41 -16.28 -12.82
C GLN A 89 6.00 -17.36 -11.81
N PHE A 90 4.84 -17.23 -11.19
CA PHE A 90 4.41 -18.11 -10.10
C PHE A 90 3.08 -18.78 -10.45
N GLN A 91 3.05 -20.10 -10.32
CA GLN A 91 1.86 -20.88 -10.58
C GLN A 91 0.90 -20.94 -9.38
N GLY A 92 -0.39 -21.15 -9.66
CA GLY A 92 -1.43 -21.33 -8.67
C GLY A 92 -1.94 -20.06 -8.01
N ARG A 93 -3.14 -20.15 -7.45
CA ARG A 93 -3.83 -19.06 -6.73
C ARG A 93 -3.80 -17.71 -7.48
N SER A 94 -4.00 -17.76 -8.80
CA SER A 94 -4.06 -16.56 -9.64
C SER A 94 -5.04 -15.53 -9.08
N VAL A 95 -4.70 -14.26 -9.15
CA VAL A 95 -5.53 -13.13 -8.71
C VAL A 95 -6.13 -12.36 -9.89
N ILE A 96 -5.92 -12.86 -11.10
CA ILE A 96 -6.55 -12.33 -12.31
C ILE A 96 -7.63 -13.31 -12.76
N PRO A 97 -8.89 -12.86 -12.90
CA PRO A 97 -9.97 -13.69 -13.41
C PRO A 97 -9.67 -14.20 -14.83
N THR A 98 -10.04 -15.44 -15.10
CA THR A 98 -9.85 -16.06 -16.45
C THR A 98 -10.89 -15.57 -17.46
N ASN A 99 -12.08 -15.18 -16.99
CA ASN A 99 -13.08 -14.56 -17.87
C ASN A 99 -12.65 -13.15 -18.25
N PRO A 100 -12.54 -12.81 -19.56
CA PRO A 100 -12.04 -11.51 -19.99
C PRO A 100 -12.84 -10.30 -19.47
N GLY A 101 -14.17 -10.43 -19.40
CA GLY A 101 -15.03 -9.37 -18.87
C GLY A 101 -14.78 -9.12 -17.38
N LEU A 102 -14.66 -10.18 -16.58
CA LEU A 102 -14.31 -10.06 -15.16
C LEU A 102 -12.88 -9.56 -14.97
N ALA A 103 -11.93 -9.96 -15.83
CA ALA A 103 -10.56 -9.46 -15.80
C ALA A 103 -10.50 -7.95 -16.06
N PHE A 104 -11.33 -7.46 -17.00
CA PHE A 104 -11.46 -6.03 -17.27
C PHE A 104 -12.06 -5.26 -16.07
N ILE A 105 -13.15 -5.77 -15.48
CA ILE A 105 -13.74 -5.17 -14.28
C ILE A 105 -12.73 -5.18 -13.12
N ASN A 106 -12.02 -6.27 -12.92
CA ASN A 106 -10.96 -6.37 -11.91
C ASN A 106 -9.88 -5.29 -12.12
N TYR A 107 -9.44 -5.09 -13.37
CA TYR A 107 -8.47 -4.05 -13.70
C TYR A 107 -9.00 -2.65 -13.34
N LEU A 108 -10.25 -2.33 -13.71
CA LEU A 108 -10.86 -1.04 -13.37
C LEU A 108 -10.99 -0.83 -11.85
N VAL A 109 -11.31 -1.88 -11.10
CA VAL A 109 -11.40 -1.80 -9.63
C VAL A 109 -10.02 -1.64 -9.00
N GLU A 110 -9.00 -2.32 -9.51
CA GLU A 110 -7.62 -2.15 -9.07
C GLU A 110 -7.14 -0.71 -9.31
N ASP A 111 -7.36 -0.19 -10.51
CA ASP A 111 -7.04 1.20 -10.88
C ASP A 111 -7.80 2.22 -10.00
N TYR A 112 -9.09 2.01 -9.79
CA TYR A 112 -9.89 2.85 -8.88
C TYR A 112 -9.32 2.89 -7.46
N ALA A 113 -8.90 1.74 -6.93
CA ALA A 113 -8.34 1.67 -5.59
C ALA A 113 -6.96 2.35 -5.51
N ASP A 114 -6.12 2.13 -6.51
CA ASP A 114 -4.76 2.68 -6.55
C ASP A 114 -4.76 4.20 -6.82
N GLU A 115 -5.70 4.71 -7.61
CA GLU A 115 -5.71 6.11 -8.06
C GLU A 115 -6.76 6.98 -7.35
N TRP A 116 -7.94 6.43 -7.00
CA TRP A 116 -9.00 7.21 -6.35
C TRP A 116 -9.06 7.02 -4.84
N LEU A 117 -9.06 5.79 -4.32
CA LEU A 117 -9.07 5.57 -2.87
C LEU A 117 -7.79 6.09 -2.20
N THR A 118 -6.67 6.08 -2.90
CA THR A 118 -5.43 6.70 -2.39
C THR A 118 -5.59 8.21 -2.16
N LYS A 119 -6.44 8.89 -2.94
CA LYS A 119 -6.75 10.31 -2.69
C LYS A 119 -7.47 10.50 -1.36
N ALA A 120 -8.45 9.65 -1.05
CA ALA A 120 -9.14 9.66 0.23
C ALA A 120 -8.17 9.34 1.38
N MET A 121 -7.36 8.30 1.26
CA MET A 121 -6.35 7.92 2.26
C MET A 121 -5.40 9.09 2.54
N PHE A 122 -4.83 9.70 1.51
CA PHE A 122 -3.89 10.81 1.66
C PHE A 122 -4.57 12.07 2.21
N HIS A 123 -5.80 12.36 1.75
CA HIS A 123 -6.62 13.45 2.25
C HIS A 123 -6.84 13.34 3.75
N TYR A 124 -7.38 12.21 4.25
CA TYR A 124 -7.66 12.04 5.67
C TYR A 124 -6.37 12.11 6.51
N ARG A 125 -5.32 11.42 6.10
CA ARG A 125 -4.04 11.39 6.83
C ARG A 125 -3.40 12.75 7.02
N TRP A 126 -3.55 13.66 6.04
CA TRP A 126 -2.82 14.93 6.02
C TRP A 126 -3.71 16.17 6.09
N SER A 127 -5.04 16.01 6.27
CA SER A 127 -5.98 17.14 6.47
C SER A 127 -6.54 17.23 7.88
N TYR A 128 -6.45 16.16 8.67
CA TYR A 128 -7.02 16.10 10.00
C TYR A 128 -5.95 16.04 11.08
N ALA A 129 -6.09 16.87 12.13
CA ALA A 129 -5.08 17.02 13.17
C ALA A 129 -4.70 15.71 13.88
N PRO A 130 -5.63 14.82 14.28
CA PRO A 130 -5.26 13.54 14.91
C PRO A 130 -4.45 12.64 14.01
N ASP A 131 -4.78 12.62 12.71
CA ASP A 131 -4.12 11.79 11.70
C ASP A 131 -2.73 12.34 11.40
N ILE A 132 -2.59 13.64 11.20
CA ILE A 132 -1.31 14.33 11.02
C ILE A 132 -0.39 14.05 12.21
N GLN A 133 -0.89 14.21 13.43
CA GLN A 133 -0.12 13.95 14.64
C GLN A 133 0.41 12.53 14.70
N LYS A 134 -0.46 11.54 14.49
CA LYS A 134 -0.06 10.13 14.51
C LYS A 134 0.91 9.79 13.38
N ALA A 135 0.57 10.16 12.14
CA ALA A 135 1.38 9.84 10.99
C ALA A 135 2.77 10.48 11.05
N SER A 136 2.85 11.75 11.42
CA SER A 136 4.14 12.46 11.50
C SER A 136 5.08 11.85 12.53
N GLN A 137 4.56 11.32 13.64
CA GLN A 137 5.37 10.67 14.68
C GLN A 137 5.74 9.23 14.34
N MET A 138 4.85 8.49 13.69
CA MET A 138 5.06 7.06 13.43
C MET A 138 5.90 6.78 12.18
N LEU A 139 5.72 7.56 11.12
CA LEU A 139 6.44 7.32 9.86
C LEU A 139 7.97 7.42 10.01
N PRO A 140 8.55 8.39 10.73
CA PRO A 140 9.99 8.44 10.98
C PRO A 140 10.49 7.22 11.77
N ARG A 141 9.72 6.73 12.74
CA ARG A 141 10.09 5.57 13.56
C ARG A 141 10.17 4.28 12.74
N TRP A 142 9.34 4.12 11.72
CA TRP A 142 9.45 2.96 10.84
C TRP A 142 10.69 3.00 9.94
N ASN A 143 11.22 4.19 9.68
CA ASN A 143 12.48 4.33 8.95
C ASN A 143 13.70 4.15 9.86
N ASN A 144 13.60 4.54 11.12
CA ASN A 144 14.65 4.34 12.12
C ASN A 144 14.02 4.17 13.51
N ASN A 145 13.91 2.93 13.97
CA ASN A 145 13.32 2.58 15.26
C ASN A 145 14.23 2.84 16.48
N THR A 146 15.50 3.20 16.23
CA THR A 146 16.48 3.55 17.26
C THR A 146 16.77 5.06 17.31
N ALA A 147 16.05 5.86 16.54
CA ALA A 147 16.21 7.31 16.56
C ALA A 147 15.81 7.90 17.91
N SER A 148 16.54 8.91 18.36
CA SER A 148 16.22 9.66 19.56
C SER A 148 14.90 10.45 19.43
N GLU A 149 14.25 10.77 20.53
CA GLU A 149 13.01 11.57 20.51
C GLU A 149 13.24 12.97 19.90
N ALA A 150 14.42 13.55 20.04
CA ALA A 150 14.79 14.82 19.40
C ALA A 150 14.80 14.70 17.87
N GLU A 151 15.45 13.64 17.34
CA GLU A 151 15.47 13.35 15.89
C GLU A 151 14.06 13.03 15.36
N ILE A 152 13.25 12.30 16.13
CA ILE A 152 11.87 12.01 15.75
C ILE A 152 11.05 13.30 15.67
N THR A 153 11.21 14.19 16.63
CA THR A 153 10.50 15.47 16.66
C THR A 153 10.84 16.33 15.43
N GLU A 154 12.11 16.41 15.07
CA GLU A 154 12.57 17.14 13.89
C GLU A 154 12.01 16.52 12.60
N LYS A 155 12.16 15.20 12.45
CA LYS A 155 11.67 14.45 11.28
C LYS A 155 10.14 14.51 11.17
N SER A 156 9.42 14.48 12.29
CA SER A 156 7.95 14.61 12.34
C SER A 156 7.49 15.94 11.75
N LYS A 157 8.14 17.03 12.13
CA LYS A 157 7.85 18.37 11.61
C LYS A 157 8.15 18.47 10.12
N ALA A 158 9.31 17.94 9.70
CA ALA A 158 9.70 17.95 8.29
C ALA A 158 8.73 17.13 7.43
N ILE A 159 8.37 15.91 7.84
CA ILE A 159 7.48 15.04 7.08
C ILE A 159 6.05 15.59 7.00
N SER A 160 5.50 16.13 8.11
CA SER A 160 4.16 16.71 8.08
C SER A 160 4.08 17.92 7.15
N THR A 161 5.05 18.83 7.23
CA THR A 161 5.14 19.99 6.32
C THR A 161 5.20 19.56 4.86
N LEU A 162 6.07 18.60 4.54
CA LEU A 162 6.22 18.07 3.18
C LEU A 162 4.94 17.40 2.68
N GLN A 163 4.31 16.56 3.49
CA GLN A 163 3.14 15.80 3.01
C GLN A 163 1.90 16.67 2.92
N ILE A 164 1.71 17.63 3.84
CA ILE A 164 0.61 18.60 3.75
C ILE A 164 0.75 19.44 2.47
N SER A 165 1.96 19.88 2.11
CA SER A 165 2.17 20.63 0.85
C SER A 165 1.82 19.81 -0.41
N ARG A 166 1.81 18.47 -0.31
CA ARG A 166 1.48 17.55 -1.41
C ARG A 166 -0.03 17.22 -1.54
N LEU A 167 -0.89 17.73 -0.66
CA LEU A 167 -2.33 17.50 -0.76
C LEU A 167 -2.88 17.90 -2.13
N SER A 168 -2.36 18.97 -2.73
CA SER A 168 -2.74 19.41 -4.08
C SER A 168 -2.42 18.38 -5.17
N TYR A 169 -1.39 17.56 -5.00
CA TYR A 169 -1.00 16.53 -5.99
C TYR A 169 -2.05 15.42 -6.11
N VAL A 170 -2.74 15.13 -5.02
CA VAL A 170 -3.87 14.18 -5.01
C VAL A 170 -5.21 14.88 -5.22
N GLY A 171 -5.20 16.16 -5.57
CA GLY A 171 -6.41 16.96 -5.81
C GLY A 171 -7.17 17.34 -4.54
N SER A 172 -6.58 17.19 -3.35
CA SER A 172 -7.21 17.55 -2.07
C SER A 172 -7.02 19.04 -1.77
N ASN A 173 -8.12 19.78 -1.71
CA ASN A 173 -8.18 21.20 -1.39
C ASN A 173 -9.56 21.56 -0.85
N LYS A 174 -9.79 22.84 -0.52
CA LYS A 174 -11.06 23.32 0.05
C LYS A 174 -12.27 23.07 -0.84
N LEU A 175 -12.13 23.10 -2.17
CA LEU A 175 -13.22 22.90 -3.12
C LEU A 175 -13.57 21.41 -3.29
N THR A 176 -12.56 20.54 -3.28
CA THR A 176 -12.72 19.11 -3.56
C THR A 176 -12.93 18.27 -2.29
N ARG A 177 -12.73 18.83 -1.13
CA ARG A 177 -12.86 18.16 0.16
C ARG A 177 -14.17 17.36 0.29
N ALA A 178 -15.30 18.02 0.12
CA ALA A 178 -16.60 17.37 0.22
C ALA A 178 -16.73 16.21 -0.80
N THR A 179 -16.29 16.40 -2.04
CA THR A 179 -16.33 15.35 -3.07
C THR A 179 -15.51 14.12 -2.66
N ILE A 180 -14.32 14.30 -2.09
CA ILE A 180 -13.46 13.19 -1.65
C ILE A 180 -14.13 12.45 -0.49
N GLU A 181 -14.61 13.17 0.52
CA GLU A 181 -15.23 12.59 1.73
C GLU A 181 -16.55 11.88 1.42
N ASP A 182 -17.41 12.48 0.60
CA ASP A 182 -18.68 11.87 0.14
C ASP A 182 -18.45 10.65 -0.73
N SER A 183 -17.47 10.72 -1.64
CA SER A 183 -17.07 9.58 -2.47
C SER A 183 -16.59 8.40 -1.62
N PHE A 184 -15.76 8.65 -0.62
CA PHE A 184 -15.29 7.64 0.30
C PHE A 184 -16.43 7.01 1.10
N THR A 185 -17.30 7.82 1.69
CA THR A 185 -18.46 7.35 2.46
C THR A 185 -19.41 6.52 1.60
N ARG A 186 -19.68 6.96 0.37
CA ARG A 186 -20.50 6.20 -0.59
C ARG A 186 -19.87 4.87 -0.96
N PHE A 187 -18.56 4.86 -1.23
CA PHE A 187 -17.82 3.63 -1.51
C PHE A 187 -17.93 2.64 -0.35
N LEU A 188 -17.71 3.09 0.89
CA LEU A 188 -17.82 2.24 2.08
C LEU A 188 -19.20 1.59 2.20
N LYS A 189 -20.27 2.36 2.03
CA LYS A 189 -21.65 1.83 2.08
C LYS A 189 -21.92 0.78 1.00
N LEU A 190 -21.41 1.01 -0.22
CA LEU A 190 -21.56 0.06 -1.31
C LEU A 190 -20.77 -1.22 -1.06
N LEU A 191 -19.55 -1.10 -0.58
CA LEU A 191 -18.69 -2.25 -0.27
C LEU A 191 -19.26 -3.07 0.90
N ASP A 192 -19.71 -2.42 1.98
CA ASP A 192 -20.36 -3.11 3.11
C ASP A 192 -21.59 -3.91 2.68
N LYS A 193 -22.44 -3.31 1.84
CA LYS A 193 -23.61 -3.99 1.26
C LYS A 193 -23.18 -5.17 0.38
N HIS A 194 -22.13 -4.99 -0.43
CA HIS A 194 -21.61 -6.05 -1.30
C HIS A 194 -21.08 -7.24 -0.50
N LEU A 195 -20.29 -6.98 0.55
CA LEU A 195 -19.69 -7.99 1.42
C LEU A 195 -20.74 -8.73 2.31
N ASN A 196 -21.95 -8.23 2.41
CA ASN A 196 -23.05 -8.97 3.04
C ASN A 196 -23.48 -10.19 2.21
N LEU A 197 -23.25 -10.17 0.91
CA LEU A 197 -23.68 -11.20 -0.04
C LEU A 197 -22.51 -11.97 -0.68
N ASN A 198 -21.33 -11.39 -0.72
CA ASN A 198 -20.17 -11.90 -1.43
C ASN A 198 -18.93 -11.92 -0.54
N SER A 199 -18.14 -12.98 -0.63
CA SER A 199 -16.88 -13.07 0.13
C SER A 199 -15.80 -12.12 -0.39
N PHE A 200 -15.80 -11.82 -1.69
CA PHE A 200 -14.86 -10.94 -2.39
C PHE A 200 -15.58 -10.17 -3.49
N LEU A 201 -14.91 -9.20 -4.10
CA LEU A 201 -15.50 -8.32 -5.11
C LEU A 201 -16.09 -9.06 -6.31
N LEU A 202 -15.42 -10.09 -6.78
CA LEU A 202 -15.81 -10.81 -8.00
C LEU A 202 -16.18 -12.30 -7.74
N GLY A 203 -16.63 -12.59 -6.53
CA GLY A 203 -17.13 -13.93 -6.18
C GLY A 203 -16.42 -14.57 -4.98
N ASN A 204 -16.04 -15.85 -5.10
CA ASN A 204 -15.55 -16.66 -3.96
C ASN A 204 -14.03 -16.65 -3.78
N ARG A 205 -13.30 -15.87 -4.56
CA ARG A 205 -11.85 -15.76 -4.53
C ARG A 205 -11.43 -14.30 -4.65
N PRO A 206 -10.39 -13.87 -3.91
CA PRO A 206 -9.87 -12.53 -4.08
C PRO A 206 -9.18 -12.38 -5.44
N SER A 207 -9.37 -11.22 -6.04
CA SER A 207 -8.71 -10.73 -7.25
C SER A 207 -7.74 -9.59 -6.93
N SER A 208 -6.97 -9.12 -7.90
CA SER A 208 -6.01 -8.02 -7.64
C SER A 208 -6.69 -6.74 -7.17
N GLY A 209 -7.94 -6.50 -7.59
CA GLY A 209 -8.76 -5.40 -7.08
C GLY A 209 -9.07 -5.49 -5.59
N ASP A 210 -9.32 -6.71 -5.07
CA ASP A 210 -9.52 -6.91 -3.62
C ASP A 210 -8.27 -6.52 -2.83
N PHE A 211 -7.09 -6.90 -3.31
CA PHE A 211 -5.82 -6.54 -2.65
C PHE A 211 -5.51 -5.05 -2.73
N ALA A 212 -5.87 -4.38 -3.83
CA ALA A 212 -5.72 -2.94 -3.96
C ALA A 212 -6.62 -2.19 -2.96
N ILE A 213 -7.89 -2.57 -2.87
CA ILE A 213 -8.83 -2.03 -1.87
C ILE A 213 -8.35 -2.33 -0.44
N TYR A 214 -7.94 -3.59 -0.17
CA TYR A 214 -7.40 -3.98 1.12
C TYR A 214 -6.20 -3.12 1.53
N GLY A 215 -5.29 -2.84 0.60
CA GLY A 215 -4.13 -1.99 0.86
C GLY A 215 -4.54 -0.60 1.37
N GLN A 216 -5.46 0.05 0.67
CA GLN A 216 -5.95 1.39 1.02
C GLN A 216 -6.78 1.38 2.31
N LEU A 217 -7.76 0.49 2.41
CA LEU A 217 -8.67 0.45 3.56
C LEU A 217 -7.95 0.07 4.86
N THR A 218 -7.03 -0.90 4.83
CA THR A 218 -6.28 -1.25 6.05
C THR A 218 -5.29 -0.17 6.47
N ALA A 219 -4.77 0.64 5.55
CA ALA A 219 -4.00 1.82 5.90
C ALA A 219 -4.88 2.83 6.65
N MET A 220 -6.12 3.05 6.18
CA MET A 220 -7.08 3.95 6.83
C MET A 220 -7.66 3.37 8.13
N ALA A 221 -8.16 2.14 8.12
CA ALA A 221 -8.85 1.53 9.26
C ALA A 221 -7.94 1.20 10.44
N LEU A 222 -6.69 0.82 10.18
CA LEU A 222 -5.76 0.37 11.23
C LEU A 222 -4.72 1.41 11.62
N PHE A 223 -4.56 2.46 10.82
CA PHE A 223 -3.52 3.44 11.08
C PHE A 223 -4.05 4.86 11.25
N ASP A 224 -4.95 5.35 10.41
CA ASP A 224 -5.43 6.74 10.40
C ASP A 224 -6.70 6.89 11.27
N PRO A 225 -6.68 7.65 12.40
CA PRO A 225 -7.78 7.70 13.37
C PRO A 225 -9.12 8.16 12.79
N THR A 226 -9.12 9.22 11.98
CA THR A 226 -10.36 9.80 11.44
C THR A 226 -11.07 8.86 10.47
N PRO A 227 -10.43 8.31 9.42
CA PRO A 227 -11.12 7.38 8.54
C PRO A 227 -11.42 6.03 9.22
N ALA A 228 -10.64 5.61 10.22
CA ALA A 228 -10.96 4.42 11.01
C ALA A 228 -12.33 4.55 11.69
N GLN A 229 -12.60 5.69 12.32
CA GLN A 229 -13.90 5.95 12.94
C GLN A 229 -15.04 5.96 11.92
N ILE A 230 -14.83 6.58 10.75
CA ILE A 230 -15.82 6.60 9.67
C ILE A 230 -16.11 5.18 9.18
N ILE A 231 -15.09 4.34 8.97
CA ILE A 231 -15.25 2.95 8.55
C ILE A 231 -16.08 2.16 9.57
N ILE A 232 -15.72 2.21 10.85
CA ILE A 232 -16.42 1.48 11.92
C ILE A 232 -17.90 1.88 12.00
N GLN A 233 -18.20 3.18 11.86
CA GLN A 233 -19.58 3.68 11.96
C GLN A 233 -20.40 3.42 10.70
N THR A 234 -19.78 3.38 9.52
CA THR A 234 -20.49 3.35 8.24
C THR A 234 -20.52 1.97 7.61
N ALA A 235 -19.49 1.17 7.81
CA ALA A 235 -19.24 -0.06 7.08
C ALA A 235 -18.53 -1.11 7.96
N PRO A 236 -19.22 -1.66 8.98
CA PRO A 236 -18.60 -2.56 9.96
C PRO A 236 -18.11 -3.89 9.40
N ARG A 237 -18.48 -4.25 8.15
CA ARG A 237 -17.99 -5.48 7.47
C ARG A 237 -16.71 -5.23 6.67
N VAL A 238 -16.40 -3.98 6.41
CA VAL A 238 -15.20 -3.57 5.68
C VAL A 238 -14.01 -3.56 6.62
#